data_257f0eb985a6a9f6118f116f2e20c765
#
_entry.id   257f0eb985a6a9f6118f116f2e20c765
#
_cell.length_a   1.000
_cell.length_b   1.000
_cell.length_c   1.000
_cell.angle_alpha   90.00
_cell.angle_beta   90.00
_cell.angle_gamma   90.00
#
_symmetry.space_group_name_H-M   'P 1'
#
loop_
_entity.id
_entity.type
_entity.pdbx_description
1 polymer ?
#
loop_
_entity_poly.entity_id
_entity_poly.type
_entity_poly.pdbx_seq_one_letter_code
_entity_poly.pdbx_strand_id
1 'polypeptide(L)'
;MKKACLEGTNLERASLQQANLMMVNLEGANLKEADLTDAQVYGWNIKNADFTDAIMPDGEIYQPEISEPEIDYKSETSQQESQKITSMTRKIIRTDKAPAPVGPYNQAIAATGTMLFVAGQIAIDIRLNDIVYTEDVAKQTEQVMANLEAILTEAGATWLDVVKTTVFLKDMNDFAAVNAVYAKYFDAETAPARACVEVSRLPKDVLVEIDCIAVI
;
A
#
# COMPACT_ATOMS: atom_id res chain seq x y z
N MET A 1 -20.93 -14.47 -1.01
CA MET A 1 -20.78 -14.99 0.37
C MET A 1 -20.93 -13.81 1.33
N LYS A 2 -21.64 -13.97 2.46
CA LYS A 2 -21.68 -12.93 3.49
C LYS A 2 -20.29 -12.88 4.13
N LYS A 3 -19.66 -11.71 4.16
CA LYS A 3 -18.40 -11.48 4.90
C LYS A 3 -18.68 -11.71 6.37
N ALA A 4 -17.81 -12.42 7.08
CA ALA A 4 -17.95 -12.54 8.54
C ALA A 4 -17.75 -11.15 9.16
N CYS A 5 -18.60 -10.82 10.13
CA CYS A 5 -18.51 -9.58 10.89
C CYS A 5 -18.23 -9.96 12.35
N LEU A 6 -17.08 -9.54 12.84
CA LEU A 6 -16.60 -9.72 14.20
C LEU A 6 -16.35 -8.35 14.87
N GLU A 7 -17.06 -7.32 14.40
CA GLU A 7 -16.97 -5.95 14.93
C GLU A 7 -17.27 -5.92 16.43
N GLY A 8 -16.39 -5.30 17.20
CA GLY A 8 -16.48 -5.19 18.65
C GLY A 8 -16.44 -6.51 19.42
N THR A 9 -16.14 -7.62 18.77
CA THR A 9 -16.15 -8.94 19.43
C THR A 9 -14.94 -9.08 20.37
N ASN A 10 -15.17 -9.73 21.52
CA ASN A 10 -14.07 -10.12 22.40
C ASN A 10 -13.47 -11.45 21.94
N LEU A 11 -12.24 -11.40 21.44
CA LEU A 11 -11.41 -12.52 21.00
C LEU A 11 -10.12 -12.63 21.84
N GLU A 12 -10.13 -12.06 23.04
CA GLU A 12 -8.99 -12.12 23.96
C GLU A 12 -8.58 -13.56 24.22
N ARG A 13 -7.28 -13.86 24.04
CA ARG A 13 -6.67 -15.19 24.17
C ARG A 13 -7.26 -16.23 23.22
N ALA A 14 -7.96 -15.84 22.18
CA ALA A 14 -8.50 -16.77 21.20
C ALA A 14 -7.39 -17.47 20.41
N SER A 15 -7.55 -18.76 20.15
CA SER A 15 -6.71 -19.47 19.19
C SER A 15 -7.31 -19.33 17.79
N LEU A 16 -6.66 -18.50 16.97
CA LEU A 16 -7.02 -18.23 15.59
C LEU A 16 -5.94 -18.71 14.61
N GLN A 17 -5.11 -19.65 15.06
CA GLN A 17 -4.06 -20.25 14.25
C GLN A 17 -4.65 -20.84 12.96
N GLN A 18 -4.01 -20.51 11.82
CA GLN A 18 -4.42 -20.95 10.48
C GLN A 18 -5.86 -20.56 10.10
N ALA A 19 -6.49 -19.65 10.86
CA ALA A 19 -7.85 -19.20 10.58
C ALA A 19 -7.91 -18.42 9.25
N ASN A 20 -9.00 -18.56 8.52
CA ASN A 20 -9.27 -17.72 7.36
C ASN A 20 -10.05 -16.48 7.80
N LEU A 21 -9.33 -15.38 8.01
CA LEU A 21 -9.85 -14.06 8.39
C LEU A 21 -9.85 -13.08 7.21
N MET A 22 -9.72 -13.59 5.98
CA MET A 22 -9.73 -12.74 4.78
C MET A 22 -11.03 -11.95 4.67
N MET A 23 -10.91 -10.64 4.46
CA MET A 23 -12.04 -9.71 4.30
C MET A 23 -12.99 -9.67 5.50
N VAL A 24 -12.57 -10.12 6.69
CA VAL A 24 -13.36 -10.07 7.93
C VAL A 24 -13.35 -8.65 8.48
N ASN A 25 -14.49 -8.20 9.02
CA ASN A 25 -14.56 -6.96 9.78
C ASN A 25 -14.31 -7.25 11.26
N LEU A 26 -13.16 -6.77 11.77
CA LEU A 26 -12.72 -6.83 13.16
C LEU A 26 -12.67 -5.42 13.80
N GLU A 27 -13.36 -4.43 13.23
CA GLU A 27 -13.35 -3.07 13.76
C GLU A 27 -13.73 -3.05 15.24
N GLY A 28 -12.84 -2.46 16.07
CA GLY A 28 -13.04 -2.38 17.52
C GLY A 28 -13.01 -3.72 18.27
N ALA A 29 -12.60 -4.82 17.66
CA ALA A 29 -12.49 -6.12 18.32
C ALA A 29 -11.32 -6.13 19.33
N ASN A 30 -11.48 -6.87 20.43
CA ASN A 30 -10.42 -7.14 21.40
C ASN A 30 -9.73 -8.47 21.05
N LEU A 31 -8.49 -8.42 20.56
CA LEU A 31 -7.65 -9.58 20.23
C LEU A 31 -6.42 -9.66 21.14
N LYS A 32 -6.47 -9.11 22.34
CA LYS A 32 -5.36 -9.21 23.30
C LYS A 32 -4.94 -10.64 23.53
N GLU A 33 -3.63 -10.89 23.49
CA GLU A 33 -3.04 -12.21 23.70
C GLU A 33 -3.61 -13.31 22.75
N ALA A 34 -4.31 -12.95 21.68
CA ALA A 34 -4.80 -13.91 20.69
C ALA A 34 -3.64 -14.48 19.87
N ASP A 35 -3.76 -15.73 19.44
CA ASP A 35 -2.79 -16.38 18.58
C ASP A 35 -3.34 -16.49 17.13
N LEU A 36 -2.76 -15.70 16.22
CA LEU A 36 -3.11 -15.66 14.81
C LEU A 36 -2.06 -16.33 13.92
N THR A 37 -1.14 -17.12 14.49
CA THR A 37 -0.07 -17.78 13.72
C THR A 37 -0.62 -18.43 12.46
N ASP A 38 0.01 -18.17 11.30
CA ASP A 38 -0.40 -18.66 9.99
C ASP A 38 -1.83 -18.28 9.55
N ALA A 39 -2.51 -17.35 10.22
CA ALA A 39 -3.84 -16.90 9.82
C ALA A 39 -3.80 -16.14 8.48
N GLN A 40 -4.81 -16.36 7.65
CA GLN A 40 -4.98 -15.63 6.39
C GLN A 40 -5.76 -14.34 6.65
N VAL A 41 -5.10 -13.19 6.58
CA VAL A 41 -5.62 -11.90 7.05
C VAL A 41 -5.82 -10.85 5.95
N TYR A 42 -5.68 -11.25 4.68
CA TYR A 42 -5.80 -10.32 3.56
C TYR A 42 -7.12 -9.54 3.58
N GLY A 43 -7.01 -8.20 3.50
CA GLY A 43 -8.17 -7.31 3.39
C GLY A 43 -9.11 -7.29 4.60
N TRP A 44 -8.66 -7.71 5.78
CA TRP A 44 -9.41 -7.54 7.02
C TRP A 44 -9.53 -6.07 7.42
N ASN A 45 -10.61 -5.69 8.09
CA ASN A 45 -10.75 -4.37 8.70
C ASN A 45 -10.45 -4.49 10.20
N ILE A 46 -9.31 -3.95 10.61
CA ILE A 46 -8.82 -3.98 12.00
C ILE A 46 -8.83 -2.59 12.66
N LYS A 47 -9.56 -1.64 12.09
CA LYS A 47 -9.65 -0.29 12.63
C LYS A 47 -10.07 -0.33 14.11
N ASN A 48 -9.30 0.32 14.98
CA ASN A 48 -9.52 0.36 16.43
C ASN A 48 -9.56 -1.03 17.10
N ALA A 49 -9.08 -2.09 16.47
CA ALA A 49 -8.92 -3.38 17.12
C ALA A 49 -7.69 -3.37 18.06
N ASP A 50 -7.80 -4.08 19.17
CA ASP A 50 -6.73 -4.17 20.17
C ASP A 50 -5.99 -5.49 20.04
N PHE A 51 -4.74 -5.45 19.61
CA PHE A 51 -3.84 -6.59 19.43
C PHE A 51 -2.75 -6.67 20.50
N THR A 52 -2.91 -5.99 21.64
CA THR A 52 -1.88 -6.02 22.70
C THR A 52 -1.46 -7.44 23.01
N ASP A 53 -0.17 -7.73 22.92
CA ASP A 53 0.44 -9.05 23.15
C ASP A 53 -0.10 -10.19 22.28
N ALA A 54 -0.83 -9.90 21.18
CA ALA A 54 -1.25 -10.93 20.23
C ALA A 54 -0.06 -11.45 19.41
N ILE A 55 -0.08 -12.75 19.08
CA ILE A 55 0.85 -13.34 18.12
C ILE A 55 0.26 -13.14 16.72
N MET A 56 0.98 -12.43 15.87
CA MET A 56 0.56 -12.08 14.52
C MET A 56 0.75 -13.27 13.55
N PRO A 57 0.23 -13.20 12.31
CA PRO A 57 0.31 -14.31 11.35
C PRO A 57 1.73 -14.79 11.03
N ASP A 58 2.73 -13.93 11.13
CA ASP A 58 4.16 -14.22 10.95
C ASP A 58 4.82 -14.85 12.19
N GLY A 59 4.07 -15.02 13.29
CA GLY A 59 4.55 -15.59 14.55
C GLY A 59 5.17 -14.55 15.50
N GLU A 60 5.26 -13.29 15.11
CA GLU A 60 5.79 -12.24 15.96
C GLU A 60 4.70 -11.68 16.92
N ILE A 61 5.14 -11.22 18.10
CA ILE A 61 4.22 -10.57 19.05
C ILE A 61 3.96 -9.15 18.57
N TYR A 62 2.68 -8.78 18.49
CA TYR A 62 2.26 -7.43 18.12
C TYR A 62 2.86 -6.38 19.05
N GLN A 63 3.65 -5.50 18.49
CA GLN A 63 4.16 -4.32 19.18
C GLN A 63 3.44 -3.10 18.61
N PRO A 64 2.61 -2.39 19.41
CA PRO A 64 2.07 -1.11 18.97
C PRO A 64 3.24 -0.16 18.71
N GLU A 65 3.23 0.54 17.58
CA GLU A 65 4.22 1.59 17.34
C GLU A 65 4.18 2.56 18.52
N ILE A 66 5.25 2.56 19.30
CA ILE A 66 5.41 3.49 20.41
C ILE A 66 5.62 4.86 19.77
N SER A 67 4.63 5.75 19.89
CA SER A 67 4.83 7.16 19.57
C SER A 67 6.05 7.63 20.36
N GLU A 68 7.12 8.01 19.64
CA GLU A 68 8.35 8.47 20.28
C GLU A 68 8.06 9.64 21.24
N PRO A 69 8.64 9.64 22.45
CA PRO A 69 8.56 10.79 23.35
C PRO A 69 9.29 11.97 22.72
N GLU A 70 8.69 13.17 22.77
CA GLU A 70 9.33 14.43 22.38
C GLU A 70 10.70 14.55 23.05
N ILE A 71 11.78 14.44 22.27
CA ILE A 71 13.15 14.65 22.75
C ILE A 71 13.45 16.14 22.65
N ASP A 72 13.56 16.76 23.81
CA ASP A 72 14.02 18.16 24.00
C ASP A 72 15.51 18.26 23.58
N TYR A 73 15.78 18.95 22.46
CA TYR A 73 17.12 19.20 21.95
C TYR A 73 17.83 20.28 22.77
N LYS A 74 18.57 19.89 23.81
CA LYS A 74 19.70 20.69 24.32
C LYS A 74 20.93 19.85 24.62
N SER A 75 21.93 20.09 23.77
CA SER A 75 23.40 19.92 23.95
C SER A 75 23.97 18.64 24.59
N GLU A 76 24.78 17.88 23.84
CA GLU A 76 26.23 17.82 24.15
C GLU A 76 26.99 17.09 23.02
N THR A 77 28.15 17.67 22.70
CA THR A 77 29.09 17.26 21.67
C THR A 77 29.91 16.05 22.14
N SER A 78 29.93 14.96 21.36
CA SER A 78 31.12 14.10 21.31
C SER A 78 31.13 13.24 20.03
N GLN A 79 32.28 13.27 19.40
CA GLN A 79 32.65 12.62 18.15
C GLN A 79 32.61 11.09 18.27
N GLN A 80 31.87 10.41 17.40
CA GLN A 80 32.21 9.09 16.88
C GLN A 80 31.61 8.91 15.50
N GLU A 81 32.36 8.28 14.63
CA GLU A 81 32.18 8.17 13.18
C GLU A 81 30.80 7.68 12.74
N SER A 82 30.17 8.52 11.95
CA SER A 82 28.84 8.33 11.34
C SER A 82 28.89 7.24 10.27
N GLN A 83 28.22 6.13 10.48
CA GLN A 83 27.55 5.48 9.38
C GLN A 83 26.42 6.43 8.94
N LYS A 84 26.63 7.05 7.79
CA LYS A 84 25.68 7.97 7.18
C LYS A 84 24.43 7.19 6.77
N ILE A 85 23.46 7.09 7.68
CA ILE A 85 22.09 6.74 7.30
C ILE A 85 21.64 7.87 6.37
N THR A 86 21.63 7.59 5.10
CA THR A 86 21.10 8.53 4.10
C THR A 86 19.59 8.54 4.30
N SER A 87 19.08 9.46 5.13
CA SER A 87 17.64 9.62 5.28
C SER A 87 17.07 9.93 3.90
N MET A 88 16.10 9.14 3.48
CA MET A 88 15.35 9.42 2.27
C MET A 88 14.74 10.83 2.37
N THR A 89 15.07 11.68 1.42
CA THR A 89 14.42 12.98 1.32
C THR A 89 13.49 12.97 0.11
N ARG A 90 12.20 13.20 0.36
CA ARG A 90 11.18 13.31 -0.67
C ARG A 90 10.61 14.74 -0.66
N LYS A 91 10.66 15.40 -1.81
CA LYS A 91 10.16 16.76 -1.98
C LYS A 91 9.19 16.84 -3.15
N ILE A 92 7.97 17.30 -2.88
CA ILE A 92 6.98 17.60 -3.90
C ILE A 92 7.30 18.95 -4.52
N ILE A 93 7.26 18.99 -5.85
CA ILE A 93 7.51 20.19 -6.63
C ILE A 93 6.19 20.59 -7.30
N ARG A 94 5.76 21.82 -7.03
CA ARG A 94 4.57 22.43 -7.61
C ARG A 94 4.91 23.82 -8.13
N THR A 95 4.28 24.20 -9.23
CA THR A 95 4.42 25.53 -9.83
C THR A 95 3.11 25.95 -10.47
N ASP A 96 2.81 27.25 -10.42
CA ASP A 96 1.71 27.91 -11.12
C ASP A 96 2.01 28.21 -12.59
N LYS A 97 3.27 27.98 -13.00
CA LYS A 97 3.73 28.17 -14.40
C LYS A 97 3.51 26.92 -15.28
N ALA A 98 2.93 25.86 -14.72
CA ALA A 98 2.50 24.67 -15.45
C ALA A 98 1.08 24.28 -15.00
N PRO A 99 0.32 23.52 -15.83
CA PRO A 99 -1.04 23.11 -15.47
C PRO A 99 -1.09 22.39 -14.13
N ALA A 100 -2.12 22.70 -13.33
CA ALA A 100 -2.38 21.96 -12.10
C ALA A 100 -2.77 20.50 -12.40
N PRO A 101 -2.45 19.55 -11.50
CA PRO A 101 -2.89 18.17 -11.63
C PRO A 101 -4.42 18.06 -11.69
N VAL A 102 -4.93 17.24 -12.60
CA VAL A 102 -6.37 16.97 -12.78
C VAL A 102 -6.80 15.66 -12.10
N GLY A 103 -6.03 15.16 -11.14
CA GLY A 103 -6.28 13.91 -10.45
C GLY A 103 -5.29 13.68 -9.30
N PRO A 104 -5.27 12.50 -8.67
CA PRO A 104 -4.41 12.20 -7.52
C PRO A 104 -2.95 11.95 -7.97
N TYR A 105 -2.26 13.01 -8.36
CA TYR A 105 -0.83 13.03 -8.68
C TYR A 105 -0.23 14.42 -8.47
N ASN A 106 1.08 14.53 -8.36
CA ASN A 106 1.82 15.78 -8.31
C ASN A 106 2.58 16.06 -9.61
N GLN A 107 2.89 17.34 -9.88
CA GLN A 107 3.59 17.74 -11.10
C GLN A 107 4.99 17.12 -11.19
N ALA A 108 5.73 17.09 -10.07
CA ALA A 108 7.02 16.44 -9.98
C ALA A 108 7.37 16.07 -8.54
N ILE A 109 8.24 15.06 -8.40
CA ILE A 109 8.83 14.63 -7.12
C ILE A 109 10.35 14.64 -7.30
N ALA A 110 11.06 15.25 -6.36
CA ALA A 110 12.49 15.07 -6.19
C ALA A 110 12.70 14.14 -4.98
N ALA A 111 13.55 13.13 -5.11
CA ALA A 111 13.86 12.20 -4.04
C ALA A 111 15.32 11.80 -4.08
N THR A 112 15.85 11.37 -2.90
CA THR A 112 17.21 10.85 -2.75
C THR A 112 17.15 9.56 -1.95
N GLY A 113 17.78 8.51 -2.43
CA GLY A 113 17.79 7.19 -1.80
C GLY A 113 18.07 6.09 -2.82
N THR A 114 17.82 4.83 -2.46
CA THR A 114 17.90 3.70 -3.37
C THR A 114 16.66 3.64 -4.24
N MET A 115 16.84 3.60 -5.56
CA MET A 115 15.73 3.50 -6.50
C MET A 115 15.24 2.05 -6.61
N LEU A 116 13.96 1.85 -6.43
CA LEU A 116 13.24 0.61 -6.67
C LEU A 116 12.37 0.76 -7.93
N PHE A 117 12.65 -0.04 -8.93
CA PHE A 117 11.88 -0.10 -10.18
C PHE A 117 10.95 -1.30 -10.13
N VAL A 118 9.65 -1.06 -10.05
CA VAL A 118 8.64 -2.11 -10.05
C VAL A 118 8.09 -2.27 -11.47
N ALA A 119 8.17 -3.49 -11.99
CA ALA A 119 7.66 -3.84 -13.32
C ALA A 119 6.14 -3.63 -13.41
N GLY A 120 5.63 -3.43 -14.63
CA GLY A 120 4.20 -3.31 -14.89
C GLY A 120 3.42 -4.50 -14.33
N GLN A 121 2.42 -4.22 -13.53
CA GLN A 121 1.51 -5.21 -12.96
C GLN A 121 0.19 -5.18 -13.71
N ILE A 122 -0.33 -6.37 -14.00
CA ILE A 122 -1.65 -6.60 -14.58
C ILE A 122 -2.51 -7.41 -13.58
N ALA A 123 -3.80 -7.54 -13.84
CA ALA A 123 -4.74 -8.16 -12.93
C ALA A 123 -4.63 -9.70 -12.89
N ILE A 124 -3.44 -10.21 -12.54
CA ILE A 124 -3.23 -11.64 -12.26
C ILE A 124 -3.46 -11.88 -10.76
N ASP A 125 -4.37 -12.80 -10.42
CA ASP A 125 -4.47 -13.33 -9.06
C ASP A 125 -3.43 -14.45 -8.92
N ILE A 126 -2.49 -14.31 -7.97
CA ILE A 126 -1.38 -15.26 -7.77
C ILE A 126 -1.85 -16.68 -7.38
N ARG A 127 -3.03 -16.83 -6.77
CA ARG A 127 -3.59 -18.11 -6.35
C ARG A 127 -4.19 -18.87 -7.53
N LEU A 128 -4.77 -18.14 -8.49
CA LEU A 128 -5.35 -18.70 -9.71
C LEU A 128 -4.31 -18.77 -10.84
N ASN A 129 -3.23 -17.99 -10.75
CA ASN A 129 -2.22 -17.78 -11.78
C ASN A 129 -2.85 -17.39 -13.13
N ASP A 130 -3.93 -16.63 -13.08
CA ASP A 130 -4.69 -16.22 -14.27
C ASP A 130 -5.25 -14.80 -14.11
N ILE A 131 -5.65 -14.21 -15.24
CA ILE A 131 -6.29 -12.90 -15.29
C ILE A 131 -7.67 -12.98 -14.63
N VAL A 132 -7.96 -12.01 -13.78
CA VAL A 132 -9.27 -11.87 -13.14
C VAL A 132 -9.96 -10.59 -13.61
N TYR A 133 -11.29 -10.56 -13.51
CA TYR A 133 -12.12 -9.39 -13.78
C TYR A 133 -12.00 -8.84 -15.22
N THR A 134 -12.04 -9.73 -16.22
CA THR A 134 -11.77 -9.41 -17.64
C THR A 134 -12.64 -8.31 -18.24
N GLU A 135 -13.83 -8.03 -17.64
CA GLU A 135 -14.78 -7.02 -18.10
C GLU A 135 -14.98 -5.87 -17.10
N ASP A 136 -14.16 -5.80 -16.03
CA ASP A 136 -14.31 -4.81 -14.95
C ASP A 136 -12.96 -4.13 -14.66
N VAL A 137 -12.75 -2.97 -15.26
CA VAL A 137 -11.49 -2.21 -15.12
C VAL A 137 -11.25 -1.75 -13.69
N ALA A 138 -12.29 -1.43 -12.93
CA ALA A 138 -12.12 -1.00 -11.55
C ALA A 138 -11.59 -2.14 -10.67
N LYS A 139 -12.14 -3.35 -10.81
CA LYS A 139 -11.65 -4.53 -10.12
C LYS A 139 -10.28 -4.99 -10.61
N GLN A 140 -10.01 -4.87 -11.92
CA GLN A 140 -8.65 -5.09 -12.43
C GLN A 140 -7.67 -4.12 -11.77
N THR A 141 -8.03 -2.84 -11.66
CA THR A 141 -7.18 -1.85 -10.99
C THR A 141 -6.95 -2.20 -9.52
N GLU A 142 -7.98 -2.62 -8.78
CA GLU A 142 -7.83 -3.09 -7.39
C GLU A 142 -6.83 -4.25 -7.29
N GLN A 143 -6.91 -5.23 -8.19
CA GLN A 143 -5.97 -6.35 -8.22
C GLN A 143 -4.54 -5.90 -8.56
N VAL A 144 -4.38 -5.00 -9.54
CA VAL A 144 -3.09 -4.42 -9.92
C VAL A 144 -2.45 -3.69 -8.74
N MET A 145 -3.23 -2.86 -8.04
CA MET A 145 -2.73 -2.13 -6.87
C MET A 145 -2.32 -3.08 -5.73
N ALA A 146 -3.09 -4.15 -5.48
CA ALA A 146 -2.72 -5.17 -4.50
C ALA A 146 -1.41 -5.90 -4.88
N ASN A 147 -1.19 -6.19 -6.17
CA ASN A 147 0.04 -6.80 -6.63
C ASN A 147 1.26 -5.86 -6.44
N LEU A 148 1.09 -4.56 -6.75
CA LEU A 148 2.12 -3.54 -6.51
C LEU A 148 2.43 -3.40 -5.02
N GLU A 149 1.40 -3.36 -4.16
CA GLU A 149 1.56 -3.27 -2.71
C GLU A 149 2.37 -4.44 -2.15
N ALA A 150 2.08 -5.66 -2.59
CA ALA A 150 2.83 -6.85 -2.18
C ALA A 150 4.32 -6.75 -2.55
N ILE A 151 4.64 -6.24 -3.76
CA ILE A 151 6.03 -6.07 -4.20
C ILE A 151 6.72 -4.95 -3.40
N LEU A 152 6.04 -3.82 -3.17
CA LEU A 152 6.56 -2.72 -2.36
C LEU A 152 6.86 -3.21 -0.93
N THR A 153 5.92 -3.92 -0.31
CA THR A 153 6.08 -4.48 1.04
C THR A 153 7.26 -5.43 1.13
N GLU A 154 7.43 -6.34 0.17
CA GLU A 154 8.58 -7.26 0.12
C GLU A 154 9.92 -6.52 0.01
N ALA A 155 9.92 -5.36 -0.64
CA ALA A 155 11.09 -4.49 -0.75
C ALA A 155 11.32 -3.60 0.48
N GLY A 156 10.47 -3.66 1.51
CA GLY A 156 10.48 -2.76 2.66
C GLY A 156 10.00 -1.35 2.35
N ALA A 157 9.23 -1.17 1.27
CA ALA A 157 8.68 0.10 0.82
C ALA A 157 7.17 0.19 1.09
N THR A 158 6.67 1.41 1.09
CA THR A 158 5.25 1.73 1.21
C THR A 158 4.79 2.60 0.04
N TRP A 159 3.50 2.91 -0.06
CA TRP A 159 2.98 3.87 -1.04
C TRP A 159 3.56 5.29 -0.89
N LEU A 160 4.05 5.66 0.29
CA LEU A 160 4.70 6.95 0.54
C LEU A 160 6.07 7.05 -0.15
N ASP A 161 6.72 5.94 -0.39
CA ASP A 161 8.03 5.87 -1.05
C ASP A 161 7.91 5.93 -2.58
N VAL A 162 6.70 5.74 -3.11
CA VAL A 162 6.45 5.81 -4.56
C VAL A 162 6.59 7.25 -5.04
N VAL A 163 7.48 7.48 -6.00
CA VAL A 163 7.77 8.80 -6.58
C VAL A 163 7.19 8.98 -7.97
N LYS A 164 6.96 7.88 -8.67
CA LYS A 164 6.42 7.88 -10.03
C LYS A 164 5.54 6.66 -10.26
N THR A 165 4.42 6.86 -10.97
CA THR A 165 3.64 5.76 -11.55
C THR A 165 3.38 6.02 -13.03
N THR A 166 3.23 4.94 -13.81
CA THR A 166 2.70 4.99 -15.16
C THR A 166 1.47 4.09 -15.24
N VAL A 167 0.36 4.62 -15.71
CA VAL A 167 -0.90 3.92 -15.90
C VAL A 167 -1.13 3.77 -17.39
N PHE A 168 -1.23 2.53 -17.86
CA PHE A 168 -1.53 2.17 -19.24
C PHE A 168 -2.96 1.65 -19.30
N LEU A 169 -3.79 2.22 -20.15
CA LEU A 169 -5.20 1.87 -20.33
C LEU A 169 -5.43 1.26 -21.72
N LYS A 170 -6.30 0.28 -21.78
CA LYS A 170 -6.83 -0.23 -23.05
C LYS A 170 -7.76 0.78 -23.70
N ASP A 171 -8.53 1.55 -22.91
CA ASP A 171 -9.47 2.56 -23.33
C ASP A 171 -9.41 3.76 -22.35
N MET A 172 -9.19 4.98 -22.88
CA MET A 172 -9.15 6.19 -22.07
C MET A 172 -10.51 6.55 -21.45
N ASN A 173 -11.61 6.00 -21.95
CA ASN A 173 -12.93 6.15 -21.31
C ASN A 173 -12.98 5.53 -19.91
N ASP A 174 -12.08 4.60 -19.60
CA ASP A 174 -11.93 3.97 -18.28
C ASP A 174 -11.19 4.83 -17.25
N PHE A 175 -10.62 5.97 -17.69
CA PHE A 175 -9.80 6.84 -16.84
C PHE A 175 -10.45 7.21 -15.50
N ALA A 176 -11.74 7.54 -15.51
CA ALA A 176 -12.46 7.96 -14.30
C ALA A 176 -12.61 6.79 -13.31
N ALA A 177 -12.91 5.57 -13.80
CA ALA A 177 -13.05 4.38 -12.97
C ALA A 177 -11.72 3.97 -12.34
N VAL A 178 -10.65 3.98 -13.14
CA VAL A 178 -9.28 3.70 -12.66
C VAL A 178 -8.83 4.75 -11.65
N ASN A 179 -9.08 6.04 -11.91
CA ASN A 179 -8.77 7.12 -10.98
C ASN A 179 -9.47 6.98 -9.62
N ALA A 180 -10.73 6.55 -9.61
CA ALA A 180 -11.48 6.34 -8.38
C ALA A 180 -10.86 5.25 -7.48
N VAL A 181 -10.30 4.19 -8.07
CA VAL A 181 -9.56 3.16 -7.33
C VAL A 181 -8.19 3.68 -6.92
N TYR A 182 -7.43 4.25 -7.84
CA TYR A 182 -6.08 4.78 -7.60
C TYR A 182 -6.06 5.81 -6.45
N ALA A 183 -7.07 6.66 -6.35
CA ALA A 183 -7.19 7.67 -5.28
C ALA A 183 -7.36 7.08 -3.87
N LYS A 184 -7.64 5.78 -3.73
CA LYS A 184 -7.70 5.12 -2.41
C LYS A 184 -6.31 4.88 -1.81
N TYR A 185 -5.26 4.89 -2.63
CA TYR A 185 -3.88 4.56 -2.26
C TYR A 185 -2.99 5.79 -2.11
N PHE A 186 -3.38 6.93 -2.67
CA PHE A 186 -2.57 8.13 -2.69
C PHE A 186 -3.37 9.34 -2.22
N ASP A 187 -2.89 9.99 -1.16
CA ASP A 187 -3.36 11.30 -0.75
C ASP A 187 -2.91 12.35 -1.80
N ALA A 188 -3.77 13.32 -2.11
CA ALA A 188 -3.48 14.37 -3.09
C ALA A 188 -2.22 15.19 -2.73
N GLU A 189 -1.94 15.36 -1.43
CA GLU A 189 -0.76 16.09 -0.96
C GLU A 189 0.53 15.30 -1.13
N THR A 190 0.48 13.97 -1.04
CA THR A 190 1.65 13.09 -1.07
C THR A 190 1.74 12.21 -2.32
N ALA A 191 0.78 12.26 -3.23
CA ALA A 191 0.73 11.44 -4.42
C ALA A 191 2.00 11.56 -5.27
N PRO A 192 2.41 10.47 -5.98
CA PRO A 192 3.57 10.49 -6.88
C PRO A 192 3.32 11.37 -8.12
N ALA A 193 4.35 11.64 -8.88
CA ALA A 193 4.19 12.07 -10.26
C ALA A 193 3.59 10.93 -11.08
N ARG A 194 2.67 11.22 -12.03
CA ARG A 194 1.98 10.19 -12.81
C ARG A 194 1.91 10.53 -14.28
N ALA A 195 2.04 9.52 -15.14
CA ALA A 195 1.53 9.56 -16.51
C ALA A 195 0.38 8.55 -16.64
N CYS A 196 -0.62 8.88 -17.48
CA CYS A 196 -1.69 7.97 -17.85
C CYS A 196 -1.89 8.07 -19.35
N VAL A 197 -1.86 6.95 -20.05
CA VAL A 197 -1.94 6.88 -21.51
C VAL A 197 -2.79 5.70 -21.95
N GLU A 198 -3.48 5.87 -23.08
CA GLU A 198 -4.07 4.76 -23.81
C GLU A 198 -2.99 4.11 -24.66
N VAL A 199 -3.00 2.79 -24.75
CA VAL A 199 -2.07 2.01 -25.56
C VAL A 199 -2.81 1.09 -26.53
N SER A 200 -2.19 0.76 -27.63
CA SER A 200 -2.78 -0.06 -28.69
C SER A 200 -3.15 -1.48 -28.22
N ARG A 201 -2.41 -2.03 -27.25
CA ARG A 201 -2.66 -3.34 -26.65
C ARG A 201 -1.87 -3.52 -25.39
N LEU A 202 -2.46 -4.19 -24.40
CA LEU A 202 -1.82 -4.60 -23.15
C LEU A 202 -1.53 -6.12 -23.16
N PRO A 203 -0.57 -6.59 -22.35
CA PRO A 203 -0.31 -8.03 -22.19
C PRO A 203 -1.59 -8.79 -21.81
N LYS A 204 -1.81 -9.95 -22.43
CA LYS A 204 -2.98 -10.80 -22.17
C LYS A 204 -4.34 -10.10 -22.36
N ASP A 205 -4.36 -8.99 -23.12
CA ASP A 205 -5.56 -8.21 -23.42
C ASP A 205 -6.29 -7.66 -22.18
N VAL A 206 -5.56 -7.38 -21.10
CA VAL A 206 -6.11 -6.75 -19.90
C VAL A 206 -6.59 -5.31 -20.18
N LEU A 207 -7.35 -4.73 -19.25
CA LEU A 207 -7.91 -3.39 -19.37
C LEU A 207 -6.97 -2.31 -18.83
N VAL A 208 -6.10 -2.67 -17.89
CA VAL A 208 -5.17 -1.76 -17.22
C VAL A 208 -3.87 -2.46 -16.84
N GLU A 209 -2.77 -1.72 -16.92
CA GLU A 209 -1.45 -2.08 -16.41
C GLU A 209 -0.88 -0.86 -15.67
N ILE A 210 -0.19 -1.09 -14.54
CA ILE A 210 0.47 0.00 -13.79
C ILE A 210 1.87 -0.44 -13.39
N ASP A 211 2.84 0.44 -13.62
CA ASP A 211 4.19 0.36 -13.04
C ASP A 211 4.42 1.45 -12.00
N CYS A 212 5.46 1.29 -11.19
CA CYS A 212 5.90 2.37 -10.32
C CYS A 212 7.41 2.39 -10.09
N ILE A 213 7.89 3.56 -9.67
CA ILE A 213 9.24 3.76 -9.16
C ILE A 213 9.09 4.27 -7.74
N ALA A 214 9.75 3.61 -6.79
CA ALA A 214 9.86 4.06 -5.41
C ALA A 214 11.32 4.41 -5.08
N VAL A 215 11.52 5.16 -3.98
CA VAL A 215 12.85 5.50 -3.44
C VAL A 215 12.83 5.16 -1.96
N ILE A 216 13.77 4.30 -1.53
CA ILE A 216 13.93 3.79 -0.16
C ILE A 216 15.33 4.06 0.37
#